data_40e56c0c2a8c3ee80fffaad4d7fd3626
#
_entry.id   40e56c0c2a8c3ee80fffaad4d7fd3626
#
_cell.length_a   1.000
_cell.length_b   1.000
_cell.length_c   1.000
_cell.angle_alpha   90.00
_cell.angle_beta   90.00
_cell.angle_gamma   90.00
#
_symmetry.space_group_name_H-M   'P 1'
#
loop_
_entity.id
_entity.type
_entity.pdbx_description
1 polymer ?
#
loop_
_entity_poly.entity_id
_entity_poly.type
_entity_poly.pdbx_seq_one_letter_code
_entity_poly.pdbx_strand_id
1 'polypeptide(L)'
;MVNYDVLPNRVGTRPPTTPWMPHMQVNFIPDAKIKAELYRRIYSLPEVRDEPTRISIPGARAMWLSEDMPLAHGEVVLVGREFAHIHPDASFHVTLSPQRAREAIEAGWAEYHPLAQQLAIEGMVLLYTPRDAQELDVVFQLVVDSYNYVTGRSLRPTDVLSAMVTVEK
;
A
#
# COMPACT_ATOMS: atom_id res chain seq x y z
N MET A 1 -17.10 -5.07 3.94
CA MET A 1 -16.18 -4.19 3.20
C MET A 1 -16.87 -3.62 1.98
N VAL A 2 -16.58 -2.39 1.62
CA VAL A 2 -17.08 -1.68 0.44
C VAL A 2 -15.91 -1.41 -0.50
N ASN A 3 -16.12 -1.45 -1.81
CA ASN A 3 -15.13 -0.96 -2.77
C ASN A 3 -15.22 0.57 -2.83
N TYR A 4 -14.10 1.25 -2.79
CA TYR A 4 -14.02 2.72 -2.79
C TYR A 4 -13.54 3.25 -4.15
N ASP A 5 -14.47 3.34 -5.11
CA ASP A 5 -14.21 4.06 -6.37
C ASP A 5 -13.94 5.53 -6.09
N VAL A 6 -14.72 6.10 -5.14
CA VAL A 6 -14.49 7.44 -4.57
C VAL A 6 -14.01 7.27 -3.13
N LEU A 7 -12.85 7.84 -2.81
CA LEU A 7 -12.28 7.77 -1.48
C LEU A 7 -13.06 8.69 -0.52
N PRO A 8 -13.43 8.21 0.68
CA PRO A 8 -13.94 9.08 1.72
C PRO A 8 -12.80 9.97 2.25
N ASN A 9 -13.11 11.14 2.75
CA ASN A 9 -12.14 11.97 3.45
C ASN A 9 -11.71 11.31 4.76
N ARG A 10 -10.40 11.24 5.00
CA ARG A 10 -9.86 10.77 6.26
C ARG A 10 -10.14 11.78 7.37
N VAL A 11 -10.68 11.32 8.48
CA VAL A 11 -11.02 12.18 9.61
C VAL A 11 -9.78 12.51 10.44
N GLY A 12 -9.64 13.78 10.84
CA GLY A 12 -8.57 14.28 11.71
C GLY A 12 -7.36 14.80 10.93
N THR A 13 -6.33 15.17 11.67
CA THR A 13 -5.09 15.71 11.11
C THR A 13 -4.26 14.62 10.46
N ARG A 14 -3.47 15.00 9.45
CA ARG A 14 -2.46 14.10 8.87
C ARG A 14 -1.43 13.74 9.93
N PRO A 15 -0.97 12.47 9.99
CA PRO A 15 0.09 12.10 10.91
C PRO A 15 1.39 12.82 10.54
N PRO A 16 2.23 13.19 11.52
CA PRO A 16 3.55 13.71 11.24
C PRO A 16 4.42 12.62 10.61
N THR A 17 5.21 13.01 9.63
CA THR A 17 6.16 12.13 8.92
C THR A 17 7.55 12.75 8.93
N THR A 18 8.56 11.92 8.68
CA THR A 18 9.91 12.43 8.45
C THR A 18 9.96 13.16 7.10
N PRO A 19 10.62 14.33 7.00
CA PRO A 19 10.62 15.12 5.76
C PRO A 19 11.54 14.55 4.67
N TRP A 20 12.36 13.56 5.02
CA TRP A 20 13.36 12.93 4.15
C TRP A 20 13.54 11.44 4.50
N MET A 21 14.49 10.78 3.87
CA MET A 21 14.78 9.36 4.11
C MET A 21 15.44 9.09 5.48
N PRO A 22 15.03 8.06 6.21
CA PRO A 22 13.92 7.15 5.90
C PRO A 22 12.56 7.85 6.05
N HIS A 23 11.69 7.71 5.06
CA HIS A 23 10.38 8.36 5.02
C HIS A 23 9.35 7.47 5.73
N MET A 24 8.89 7.91 6.90
CA MET A 24 8.04 7.16 7.81
C MET A 24 7.12 8.06 8.62
N GLN A 25 6.07 7.51 9.20
CA GLN A 25 5.34 8.19 10.28
C GLN A 25 6.19 8.31 11.54
N VAL A 26 5.99 9.39 12.28
CA VAL A 26 6.73 9.68 13.51
C VAL A 26 5.86 9.38 14.72
N ASN A 27 6.42 8.64 15.70
CA ASN A 27 5.78 8.38 17.00
C ASN A 27 4.39 7.72 16.90
N PHE A 28 4.20 6.83 15.94
CA PHE A 28 2.95 6.09 15.77
C PHE A 28 3.12 4.61 16.13
N ILE A 29 2.23 4.12 16.99
CA ILE A 29 2.15 2.70 17.34
C ILE A 29 0.82 2.17 16.80
N PRO A 30 0.84 1.24 15.82
CA PRO A 30 -0.39 0.70 15.26
C PRO A 30 -1.11 -0.20 16.26
N ASP A 31 -2.44 -0.25 16.20
CA ASP A 31 -3.21 -1.29 16.86
C ASP A 31 -2.78 -2.67 16.32
N ALA A 32 -2.47 -3.60 17.23
CA ALA A 32 -1.92 -4.89 16.87
C ALA A 32 -2.88 -5.76 16.04
N LYS A 33 -4.21 -5.66 16.29
CA LYS A 33 -5.23 -6.41 15.54
C LYS A 33 -5.41 -5.83 14.15
N ILE A 34 -5.44 -4.51 14.04
CA ILE A 34 -5.54 -3.81 12.75
C ILE A 34 -4.30 -4.12 11.90
N LYS A 35 -3.11 -4.07 12.49
CA LYS A 35 -1.87 -4.43 11.80
C LYS A 35 -1.88 -5.88 11.33
N ALA A 36 -2.24 -6.83 12.19
CA ALA A 36 -2.30 -8.25 11.83
C ALA A 36 -3.29 -8.50 10.67
N GLU A 37 -4.48 -7.90 10.74
CA GLU A 37 -5.48 -8.02 9.69
C GLU A 37 -5.01 -7.39 8.36
N LEU A 38 -4.32 -6.25 8.43
CA LEU A 38 -3.74 -5.61 7.26
C LEU A 38 -2.71 -6.52 6.57
N TYR A 39 -1.78 -7.12 7.35
CA TYR A 39 -0.81 -8.09 6.83
C TYR A 39 -1.49 -9.29 6.18
N ARG A 40 -2.51 -9.84 6.83
CA ARG A 40 -3.29 -10.95 6.29
C ARG A 40 -3.90 -10.61 4.93
N ARG A 41 -4.46 -9.41 4.78
CA ARG A 41 -5.08 -8.96 3.53
C ARG A 41 -4.08 -8.71 2.41
N ILE A 42 -3.00 -8.01 2.67
CA ILE A 42 -2.03 -7.64 1.62
C ILE A 42 -1.31 -8.86 1.04
N TYR A 43 -0.98 -9.85 1.88
CA TYR A 43 -0.35 -11.08 1.41
C TYR A 43 -1.35 -12.15 0.91
N SER A 44 -2.65 -11.84 0.87
CA SER A 44 -3.66 -12.62 0.15
C SER A 44 -3.84 -12.17 -1.30
N LEU A 45 -3.19 -11.08 -1.71
CA LEU A 45 -3.19 -10.68 -3.11
C LEU A 45 -2.57 -11.80 -3.97
N PRO A 46 -3.17 -12.11 -5.13
CA PRO A 46 -2.66 -13.19 -5.98
C PRO A 46 -1.20 -12.99 -6.35
N GLU A 47 -0.39 -14.04 -6.21
CA GLU A 47 1.01 -14.06 -6.60
C GLU A 47 1.89 -13.01 -5.88
N VAL A 48 1.47 -12.56 -4.70
CA VAL A 48 2.26 -11.71 -3.80
C VAL A 48 2.85 -12.55 -2.68
N ARG A 49 4.17 -12.44 -2.49
CA ARG A 49 4.91 -13.10 -1.42
C ARG A 49 5.39 -12.08 -0.40
N ASP A 50 5.45 -12.52 0.86
CA ASP A 50 6.06 -11.79 1.96
C ASP A 50 7.58 -12.04 1.96
N GLU A 51 8.36 -11.03 1.58
CA GLU A 51 9.81 -11.08 1.51
C GLU A 51 10.43 -9.97 2.37
N PRO A 52 11.68 -10.10 2.80
CA PRO A 52 12.43 -8.96 3.34
C PRO A 52 12.55 -7.86 2.29
N THR A 53 12.32 -6.61 2.69
CA THR A 53 12.54 -5.47 1.77
C THR A 53 14.00 -5.37 1.34
N ARG A 54 14.23 -4.91 0.11
CA ARG A 54 15.57 -4.62 -0.44
C ARG A 54 15.87 -3.13 -0.55
N ILE A 55 14.87 -2.27 -0.30
CA ILE A 55 14.99 -0.81 -0.50
C ILE A 55 14.48 0.02 0.68
N SER A 56 14.09 -0.60 1.79
CA SER A 56 13.53 0.09 2.94
C SER A 56 14.29 -0.20 4.23
N ILE A 57 13.74 0.23 5.36
CA ILE A 57 14.34 0.10 6.68
C ILE A 57 14.34 -1.35 7.21
N PRO A 58 15.24 -1.69 8.15
CA PRO A 58 15.17 -2.97 8.84
C PRO A 58 13.80 -3.22 9.47
N GLY A 59 13.26 -4.43 9.27
CA GLY A 59 11.94 -4.83 9.75
C GLY A 59 10.78 -4.49 8.82
N ALA A 60 10.98 -3.69 7.78
CA ALA A 60 10.00 -3.53 6.73
C ALA A 60 9.90 -4.82 5.89
N ARG A 61 8.68 -5.10 5.39
CA ARG A 61 8.41 -6.28 4.57
C ARG A 61 7.99 -5.88 3.17
N ALA A 62 8.59 -6.53 2.19
CA ALA A 62 8.27 -6.32 0.78
C ALA A 62 7.03 -7.12 0.38
N MET A 63 6.21 -6.51 -0.47
CA MET A 63 5.20 -7.20 -1.25
C MET A 63 5.83 -7.54 -2.61
N TRP A 64 6.24 -8.80 -2.74
CA TRP A 64 7.03 -9.29 -3.87
C TRP A 64 6.16 -10.04 -4.87
N LEU A 65 6.09 -9.55 -6.10
CA LEU A 65 5.33 -10.19 -7.19
C LEU A 65 6.07 -11.42 -7.74
N SER A 66 5.31 -12.40 -8.25
CA SER A 66 5.87 -13.54 -8.96
C SER A 66 6.72 -13.08 -10.15
N GLU A 67 7.84 -13.78 -10.40
CA GLU A 67 8.77 -13.46 -11.50
C GLU A 67 8.10 -13.57 -12.88
N ASP A 68 7.15 -14.50 -13.03
CA ASP A 68 6.45 -14.75 -14.29
C ASP A 68 5.25 -13.82 -14.51
N MET A 69 4.89 -12.99 -13.52
CA MET A 69 3.75 -12.09 -13.66
C MET A 69 4.06 -10.96 -14.64
N PRO A 70 3.25 -10.76 -15.70
CA PRO A 70 3.37 -9.58 -16.55
C PRO A 70 3.12 -8.29 -15.74
N LEU A 71 3.90 -7.26 -16.01
CA LEU A 71 3.72 -5.93 -15.40
C LEU A 71 3.28 -4.94 -16.48
N ALA A 72 2.18 -4.23 -16.21
CA ALA A 72 1.73 -3.13 -17.07
C ALA A 72 2.61 -1.89 -16.89
N HIS A 73 3.08 -1.66 -15.65
CA HIS A 73 3.94 -0.55 -15.27
C HIS A 73 5.17 -1.06 -14.50
N GLY A 74 6.00 -1.88 -15.18
CA GLY A 74 7.24 -2.39 -14.59
C GLY A 74 8.28 -1.31 -14.31
N GLU A 75 8.21 -0.19 -15.01
CA GLU A 75 9.09 0.98 -14.85
C GLU A 75 9.01 1.64 -13.48
N VAL A 76 7.93 1.43 -12.74
CA VAL A 76 7.77 1.98 -11.38
C VAL A 76 8.26 1.04 -10.28
N VAL A 77 8.67 -0.18 -10.63
CA VAL A 77 9.23 -1.16 -9.69
C VAL A 77 10.73 -0.97 -9.61
N LEU A 78 11.22 -0.40 -8.52
CA LEU A 78 12.62 0.03 -8.40
C LEU A 78 13.61 -1.11 -8.20
N VAL A 79 13.20 -2.20 -7.55
CA VAL A 79 14.09 -3.35 -7.25
C VAL A 79 13.35 -4.67 -7.47
N GLY A 80 13.86 -5.48 -8.37
CA GLY A 80 13.38 -6.84 -8.63
C GLY A 80 11.89 -6.89 -8.88
N ARG A 81 11.14 -7.46 -7.94
CA ARG A 81 9.66 -7.58 -8.00
C ARG A 81 8.98 -6.94 -6.79
N GLU A 82 9.70 -6.14 -6.01
CA GLU A 82 9.18 -5.38 -4.88
C GLU A 82 8.34 -4.20 -5.38
N PHE A 83 7.01 -4.38 -5.50
CA PHE A 83 6.14 -3.30 -5.98
C PHE A 83 5.66 -2.38 -4.87
N ALA A 84 5.74 -2.83 -3.62
CA ALA A 84 5.37 -2.10 -2.42
C ALA A 84 6.08 -2.66 -1.19
N HIS A 85 6.16 -1.91 -0.12
CA HIS A 85 6.59 -2.41 1.18
C HIS A 85 5.85 -1.75 2.33
N ILE A 86 5.69 -2.53 3.41
CA ILE A 86 5.07 -2.10 4.64
C ILE A 86 6.13 -1.93 5.73
N HIS A 87 6.08 -0.81 6.43
CA HIS A 87 6.96 -0.52 7.56
C HIS A 87 6.49 -1.19 8.86
N PRO A 88 7.34 -1.27 9.90
CA PRO A 88 6.94 -1.79 11.21
C PRO A 88 5.77 -1.05 11.85
N ASP A 89 5.57 0.24 11.54
CA ASP A 89 4.44 1.05 11.99
C ASP A 89 3.16 0.88 11.16
N ALA A 90 3.19 -0.05 10.18
CA ALA A 90 2.10 -0.35 9.25
C ALA A 90 1.74 0.78 8.25
N SER A 91 2.62 1.77 8.06
CA SER A 91 2.56 2.65 6.90
C SER A 91 3.19 1.96 5.67
N PHE A 92 2.87 2.44 4.47
CA PHE A 92 3.33 1.82 3.23
C PHE A 92 4.02 2.80 2.31
N HIS A 93 5.02 2.32 1.56
CA HIS A 93 5.33 2.91 0.27
C HIS A 93 4.70 2.07 -0.83
N VAL A 94 3.91 2.71 -1.67
CA VAL A 94 3.27 2.13 -2.85
C VAL A 94 3.37 3.08 -4.04
N THR A 95 3.17 2.57 -5.25
CA THR A 95 2.99 3.41 -6.43
C THR A 95 1.56 3.23 -6.95
N LEU A 96 0.80 4.29 -6.95
CA LEU A 96 -0.54 4.39 -7.53
C LEU A 96 -0.46 4.97 -8.94
N SER A 97 -1.55 4.93 -9.71
CA SER A 97 -1.64 5.81 -10.88
C SER A 97 -1.54 7.28 -10.43
N PRO A 98 -0.98 8.19 -11.25
CA PRO A 98 -0.84 9.60 -10.86
C PRO A 98 -2.15 10.25 -10.42
N GLN A 99 -3.25 9.91 -11.08
CA GLN A 99 -4.59 10.39 -10.70
C GLN A 99 -4.99 9.86 -9.32
N ARG A 100 -4.84 8.55 -9.09
CA ARG A 100 -5.24 7.92 -7.81
C ARG A 100 -4.39 8.40 -6.65
N ALA A 101 -3.10 8.68 -6.89
CA ALA A 101 -2.23 9.29 -5.89
C ALA A 101 -2.72 10.68 -5.46
N ARG A 102 -3.10 11.53 -6.40
CA ARG A 102 -3.69 12.85 -6.09
C ARG A 102 -4.98 12.72 -5.27
N GLU A 103 -5.89 11.84 -5.68
CA GLU A 103 -7.13 11.57 -4.95
C GLU A 103 -6.87 11.12 -3.50
N ALA A 104 -5.91 10.20 -3.30
CA ALA A 104 -5.53 9.72 -1.97
C ALA A 104 -4.92 10.82 -1.10
N ILE A 105 -4.09 11.69 -1.68
CA ILE A 105 -3.48 12.82 -0.99
C ILE A 105 -4.53 13.88 -0.62
N GLU A 106 -5.41 14.24 -1.55
CA GLU A 106 -6.48 15.21 -1.33
C GLU A 106 -7.45 14.73 -0.23
N ALA A 107 -7.80 13.44 -0.26
CA ALA A 107 -8.65 12.83 0.76
C ALA A 107 -7.95 12.58 2.11
N GLY A 108 -6.65 12.84 2.23
CA GLY A 108 -5.89 12.77 3.48
C GLY A 108 -5.33 11.39 3.84
N TRP A 109 -5.28 10.45 2.89
CA TRP A 109 -4.80 9.08 3.09
C TRP A 109 -3.32 8.88 2.83
N ALA A 110 -2.70 9.82 2.11
CA ALA A 110 -1.33 9.68 1.64
C ALA A 110 -0.60 11.02 1.58
N GLU A 111 0.70 10.94 1.36
CA GLU A 111 1.56 12.04 0.93
C GLU A 111 2.57 11.56 -0.10
N TYR A 112 3.11 12.47 -0.91
CA TYR A 112 4.15 12.10 -1.87
C TYR A 112 5.42 11.62 -1.19
N HIS A 113 6.02 10.59 -1.76
CA HIS A 113 7.36 10.17 -1.37
C HIS A 113 8.38 11.28 -1.71
N PRO A 114 9.35 11.60 -0.82
CA PRO A 114 10.33 12.67 -1.07
C PRO A 114 11.11 12.52 -2.37
N LEU A 115 11.32 11.29 -2.83
CA LEU A 115 12.04 10.99 -4.08
C LEU A 115 11.14 10.89 -5.32
N ALA A 116 9.82 11.03 -5.19
CA ALA A 116 8.89 10.83 -6.30
C ALA A 116 9.22 11.69 -7.52
N GLN A 117 9.50 12.96 -7.31
CA GLN A 117 9.88 13.90 -8.37
C GLN A 117 11.25 13.56 -8.97
N GLN A 118 12.23 13.25 -8.14
CA GLN A 118 13.60 12.93 -8.58
C GLN A 118 13.64 11.64 -9.42
N LEU A 119 12.80 10.67 -9.07
CA LEU A 119 12.70 9.39 -9.77
C LEU A 119 11.69 9.43 -10.94
N ALA A 120 11.02 10.56 -11.14
CA ALA A 120 9.94 10.71 -12.12
C ALA A 120 8.81 9.68 -11.97
N ILE A 121 8.47 9.30 -10.73
CA ILE A 121 7.40 8.38 -10.38
C ILE A 121 6.29 9.16 -9.65
N GLU A 122 5.44 9.83 -10.41
CA GLU A 122 4.40 10.73 -9.87
C GLU A 122 3.41 10.06 -8.91
N GLY A 123 3.21 8.76 -9.03
CA GLY A 123 2.30 7.99 -8.18
C GLY A 123 2.93 7.44 -6.91
N MET A 124 4.22 7.69 -6.65
CA MET A 124 4.94 7.15 -5.50
C MET A 124 4.55 7.90 -4.21
N VAL A 125 3.91 7.21 -3.29
CA VAL A 125 3.33 7.79 -2.08
C VAL A 125 3.64 6.97 -0.83
N LEU A 126 3.56 7.62 0.33
CA LEU A 126 3.39 6.99 1.63
C LEU A 126 1.90 6.95 1.95
N LEU A 127 1.34 5.77 2.14
CA LEU A 127 0.01 5.57 2.73
C LEU A 127 0.12 5.57 4.24
N TYR A 128 -0.76 6.31 4.91
CA TYR A 128 -0.79 6.36 6.37
C TYR A 128 -1.34 5.07 6.98
N THR A 129 -0.82 4.72 8.14
CA THR A 129 -1.27 3.58 8.93
C THR A 129 -2.75 3.71 9.27
N PRO A 130 -3.58 2.68 9.04
CA PRO A 130 -4.98 2.69 9.45
C PRO A 130 -5.10 2.60 10.98
N ARG A 131 -6.03 3.37 11.55
CA ARG A 131 -6.28 3.44 13.00
C ARG A 131 -7.37 2.47 13.47
N ASP A 132 -8.25 2.08 12.56
CA ASP A 132 -9.40 1.21 12.83
C ASP A 132 -9.78 0.38 11.60
N ALA A 133 -10.83 -0.44 11.71
CA ALA A 133 -11.28 -1.33 10.65
C ALA A 133 -11.81 -0.57 9.42
N GLN A 134 -12.40 0.61 9.60
CA GLN A 134 -12.91 1.40 8.47
C GLN A 134 -11.74 2.01 7.68
N GLU A 135 -10.75 2.57 8.35
CA GLU A 135 -9.53 3.05 7.70
C GLU A 135 -8.74 1.92 7.05
N LEU A 136 -8.70 0.74 7.67
CA LEU A 136 -8.08 -0.44 7.10
C LEU A 136 -8.72 -0.83 5.76
N ASP A 137 -10.04 -0.73 5.65
CA ASP A 137 -10.75 -0.99 4.39
C ASP A 137 -10.31 -0.02 3.28
N VAL A 138 -10.15 1.27 3.60
CA VAL A 138 -9.70 2.29 2.63
C VAL A 138 -8.22 2.09 2.25
N VAL A 139 -7.36 1.85 3.24
CA VAL A 139 -5.93 1.60 2.98
C VAL A 139 -5.75 0.34 2.14
N PHE A 140 -6.48 -0.73 2.43
CA PHE A 140 -6.44 -1.95 1.62
C PHE A 140 -6.94 -1.72 0.19
N GLN A 141 -7.98 -0.88 -0.02
CA GLN A 141 -8.37 -0.45 -1.37
C GLN A 141 -7.19 0.17 -2.12
N LEU A 142 -6.48 1.11 -1.49
CA LEU A 142 -5.33 1.79 -2.12
C LEU A 142 -4.18 0.82 -2.43
N VAL A 143 -3.96 -0.19 -1.59
CA VAL A 143 -2.97 -1.25 -1.89
C VAL A 143 -3.41 -2.08 -3.09
N VAL A 144 -4.70 -2.44 -3.19
CA VAL A 144 -5.25 -3.14 -4.38
C VAL A 144 -5.15 -2.26 -5.63
N ASP A 145 -5.41 -0.95 -5.51
CA ASP A 145 -5.27 -0.01 -6.62
C ASP A 145 -3.81 0.06 -7.12
N SER A 146 -2.83 0.05 -6.20
CA SER A 146 -1.40 -0.03 -6.53
C SER A 146 -1.06 -1.34 -7.25
N TYR A 147 -1.52 -2.47 -6.71
CA TYR A 147 -1.35 -3.77 -7.33
C TYR A 147 -1.92 -3.80 -8.76
N ASN A 148 -3.14 -3.30 -8.96
CA ASN A 148 -3.79 -3.22 -10.26
C ASN A 148 -3.02 -2.33 -11.23
N TYR A 149 -2.56 -1.17 -10.76
CA TYR A 149 -1.76 -0.25 -11.58
C TYR A 149 -0.48 -0.92 -12.08
N VAL A 150 0.28 -1.52 -11.19
CA VAL A 150 1.57 -2.14 -11.54
C VAL A 150 1.39 -3.37 -12.43
N THR A 151 0.38 -4.21 -12.15
CA THR A 151 0.20 -5.49 -12.86
C THR A 151 -0.72 -5.42 -14.07
N GLY A 152 -1.53 -4.35 -14.20
CA GLY A 152 -2.57 -4.25 -15.22
C GLY A 152 -3.81 -5.09 -14.92
N ARG A 153 -3.91 -5.67 -13.71
CA ARG A 153 -5.10 -6.40 -13.28
C ARG A 153 -6.21 -5.45 -12.85
N SER A 154 -7.40 -5.99 -12.61
CA SER A 154 -8.61 -5.24 -12.20
C SER A 154 -9.30 -5.93 -11.04
N LEU A 155 -8.53 -6.27 -9.99
CA LEU A 155 -9.07 -6.87 -8.78
C LEU A 155 -9.89 -5.84 -7.98
N ARG A 156 -10.89 -6.36 -7.27
CA ARG A 156 -11.61 -5.60 -6.24
C ARG A 156 -11.22 -6.11 -4.87
N PRO A 157 -11.09 -5.27 -3.85
CA PRO A 157 -10.84 -5.71 -2.48
C PRO A 157 -11.81 -6.78 -1.99
N THR A 158 -13.09 -6.67 -2.35
CA THR A 158 -14.13 -7.65 -2.01
C THR A 158 -13.85 -9.04 -2.60
N ASP A 159 -13.29 -9.13 -3.81
CA ASP A 159 -12.98 -10.40 -4.45
C ASP A 159 -11.82 -11.11 -3.73
N VAL A 160 -10.79 -10.34 -3.35
CA VAL A 160 -9.65 -10.84 -2.57
C VAL A 160 -10.13 -11.41 -1.24
N LEU A 161 -10.95 -10.65 -0.50
CA LEU A 161 -11.44 -11.08 0.81
C LEU A 161 -12.38 -12.28 0.72
N SER A 162 -13.20 -12.37 -0.33
CA SER A 162 -14.08 -13.54 -0.56
C SER A 162 -13.27 -14.81 -0.83
N ALA A 163 -12.18 -14.70 -1.57
CA ALA A 163 -11.28 -15.84 -1.83
C ALA A 163 -10.62 -16.35 -0.54
N MET A 164 -10.25 -15.45 0.39
CA MET A 164 -9.66 -15.82 1.69
C MET A 164 -10.58 -16.70 2.53
N VAL A 165 -11.88 -16.36 2.61
CA VAL A 165 -12.88 -17.13 3.38
C VAL A 165 -13.07 -18.54 2.81
N THR A 166 -12.83 -18.73 1.52
CA THR A 166 -13.00 -20.04 0.87
C THR A 166 -11.83 -20.99 1.18
N VAL A 167 -10.64 -20.45 1.45
CA VAL A 167 -9.43 -21.26 1.75
C VAL A 167 -9.41 -21.77 3.19
N GLU A 168 -10.11 -21.10 4.12
CA GLU A 168 -10.16 -21.45 5.56
C GLU A 168 -11.20 -22.54 5.88
N LYS A 169 -11.90 -23.09 4.89
CA LYS A 169 -12.86 -24.21 5.03
C LYS A 169 -12.28 -25.51 4.47
#